data_d984e711078b33044dfefe940228f679
#
_entry.id   d984e711078b33044dfefe940228f679
#
_cell.length_a   1.000
_cell.length_b   1.000
_cell.length_c   1.000
_cell.angle_alpha   90.00
_cell.angle_beta   90.00
_cell.angle_gamma   90.00
#
_symmetry.space_group_name_H-M   'P 1'
#
loop_
_entity.id
_entity.type
_entity.pdbx_description
1 polymer ?
#
loop_
_entity_poly.entity_id
_entity_poly.type
_entity_poly.pdbx_seq_one_letter_code
_entity_poly.pdbx_strand_id
1 'polypeptide(L)'
;MPEDHHITIDGKRWLLRFTKLTGEAAGWTFFDNSARPRILIDSRERGWSRVETILHELLHASLGPNISEEAVTEAARVQRRVLAMLYTMVPKE
;
A
#
# COMPACT_ATOMS: atom_id res chain seq x y z
N MET A 1 6.67 -5.49 16.68
CA MET A 1 7.70 -4.69 15.99
C MET A 1 7.22 -4.37 14.60
N PRO A 2 7.42 -3.14 14.12
CA PRO A 2 7.10 -2.83 12.73
C PRO A 2 8.00 -3.61 11.78
N GLU A 3 7.48 -3.89 10.61
CA GLU A 3 8.24 -4.50 9.53
C GLU A 3 8.51 -3.40 8.50
N ASP A 4 9.77 -3.11 8.25
CA ASP A 4 10.19 -2.00 7.39
C ASP A 4 10.87 -2.50 6.14
N HIS A 5 10.52 -1.87 5.02
CA HIS A 5 11.17 -2.08 3.74
C HIS A 5 11.47 -0.74 3.11
N HIS A 6 12.54 -0.67 2.33
CA HIS A 6 12.84 0.53 1.56
C HIS A 6 12.66 0.19 0.09
N ILE A 7 11.91 1.05 -0.60
CA ILE A 7 11.62 0.87 -2.02
C ILE A 7 11.93 2.18 -2.74
N THR A 8 12.15 2.07 -4.04
CA THR A 8 12.41 3.24 -4.87
C THR A 8 11.22 3.45 -5.80
N ILE A 9 10.67 4.65 -5.77
CA ILE A 9 9.57 5.04 -6.65
C ILE A 9 10.01 6.29 -7.39
N ASP A 10 10.12 6.19 -8.70
CA ASP A 10 10.51 7.31 -9.56
C ASP A 10 11.81 7.97 -9.06
N GLY A 11 12.79 7.12 -8.77
CA GLY A 11 14.11 7.57 -8.33
C GLY A 11 14.21 8.03 -6.89
N LYS A 12 13.11 8.04 -6.14
CA LYS A 12 13.08 8.52 -4.77
C LYS A 12 12.90 7.35 -3.81
N ARG A 13 13.62 7.40 -2.71
CA ARG A 13 13.57 6.33 -1.70
C ARG A 13 12.38 6.55 -0.78
N TRP A 14 11.58 5.50 -0.64
CA TRP A 14 10.38 5.49 0.21
C TRP A 14 10.55 4.44 1.30
N LEU A 15 9.96 4.72 2.46
CA LEU A 15 9.82 3.72 3.52
C LEU A 15 8.45 3.08 3.38
N LEU A 16 8.43 1.74 3.33
CA LEU A 16 7.19 0.96 3.39
C LEU A 16 7.18 0.24 4.73
N ARG A 17 6.25 0.58 5.58
CA ARG A 17 6.20 0.06 6.94
C ARG A 17 4.86 -0.60 7.24
N PHE A 18 4.94 -1.81 7.78
CA PHE A 18 3.78 -2.53 8.27
C PHE A 18 3.74 -2.38 9.78
N THR A 19 2.70 -1.72 10.29
CA THR A 19 2.59 -1.45 11.71
C THR A 19 1.10 -1.32 12.07
N LYS A 20 0.78 -1.50 13.34
CA LYS A 20 -0.60 -1.34 13.77
C LYS A 20 -0.98 0.12 13.68
N LEU A 21 -2.04 0.40 12.90
CA LEU A 21 -2.55 1.76 12.75
C LEU A 21 -3.72 1.96 13.70
N THR A 22 -3.89 3.19 14.15
CA THR A 22 -5.06 3.58 14.92
C THR A 22 -6.10 4.15 13.97
N GLY A 23 -7.37 4.06 14.37
CA GLY A 23 -8.46 4.54 13.53
C GLY A 23 -8.89 3.50 12.52
N GLU A 24 -9.57 3.93 11.46
CA GLU A 24 -10.21 3.02 10.52
C GLU A 24 -9.43 2.81 9.23
N ALA A 25 -8.38 3.59 8.99
CA ALA A 25 -7.62 3.47 7.76
C ALA A 25 -6.77 2.21 7.78
N ALA A 26 -6.78 1.48 6.66
CA ALA A 26 -5.93 0.30 6.50
C ALA A 26 -4.53 0.67 6.04
N GLY A 27 -4.37 1.86 5.44
CA GLY A 27 -3.08 2.32 4.96
C GLY A 27 -3.06 3.83 4.79
N TRP A 28 -1.85 4.38 4.71
CA TRP A 28 -1.61 5.82 4.51
C TRP A 28 -0.42 6.01 3.59
N THR A 29 -0.50 7.03 2.74
CA THR A 29 0.63 7.49 1.93
C THR A 29 0.97 8.91 2.35
N PHE A 30 2.21 9.14 2.75
CA PHE A 30 2.71 10.46 3.15
C PHE A 30 3.77 10.93 2.18
N PHE A 31 3.50 12.06 1.52
CA PHE A 31 4.45 12.71 0.63
C PHE A 31 5.22 13.74 1.45
N ASP A 32 6.29 13.30 2.08
CA ASP A 32 7.04 14.17 2.97
C ASP A 32 8.06 14.98 2.16
N ASN A 33 7.90 16.29 2.16
CA ASN A 33 8.80 17.18 1.42
C ASN A 33 10.12 17.38 2.11
N SER A 34 10.18 17.18 3.42
CA SER A 34 11.36 17.53 4.20
C SER A 34 12.27 16.34 4.47
N ALA A 35 11.76 15.13 4.44
CA ALA A 35 12.54 13.97 4.84
C ALA A 35 12.30 12.82 3.88
N ARG A 36 11.69 11.78 4.38
CA ARG A 36 11.44 10.59 3.58
C ARG A 36 9.94 10.37 3.43
N PRO A 37 9.46 10.27 2.20
CA PRO A 37 8.07 9.85 2.01
C PRO A 37 7.91 8.42 2.49
N ARG A 38 6.69 8.10 2.94
CA ARG A 38 6.46 6.78 3.50
C ARG A 38 5.05 6.29 3.24
N ILE A 39 4.95 4.98 3.21
CA ILE A 39 3.68 4.26 3.11
C ILE A 39 3.54 3.43 4.37
N LEU A 40 2.41 3.55 5.05
CA LEU A 40 2.10 2.76 6.22
C LEU A 40 0.95 1.82 5.89
N ILE A 41 1.10 0.56 6.23
CA ILE A 41 0.07 -0.47 6.03
C ILE A 41 -0.24 -1.07 7.39
N ASP A 42 -1.52 -1.24 7.69
CA ASP A 42 -1.92 -1.84 8.96
C ASP A 42 -1.45 -3.29 8.99
N SER A 43 -0.67 -3.62 10.01
CA SER A 43 -0.08 -4.95 10.14
C SER A 43 -1.13 -6.03 10.37
N ARG A 44 -2.38 -5.67 10.68
CA ARG A 44 -3.46 -6.63 10.88
C ARG A 44 -4.12 -7.05 9.59
N GLU A 45 -3.83 -6.36 8.48
CA GLU A 45 -4.35 -6.75 7.17
C GLU A 45 -3.78 -8.10 6.75
N ARG A 46 -4.62 -8.94 6.13
CA ARG A 46 -4.25 -10.31 5.75
C ARG A 46 -4.78 -10.65 4.37
N GLY A 47 -4.10 -11.60 3.71
CA GLY A 47 -4.57 -12.20 2.48
C GLY A 47 -4.70 -11.18 1.36
N TRP A 48 -5.71 -11.35 0.53
CA TRP A 48 -5.90 -10.47 -0.62
C TRP A 48 -6.32 -9.06 -0.22
N SER A 49 -6.94 -8.90 0.96
CA SER A 49 -7.23 -7.59 1.49
C SER A 49 -5.94 -6.81 1.75
N ARG A 50 -4.91 -7.47 2.27
CA ARG A 50 -3.60 -6.87 2.47
C ARG A 50 -2.97 -6.45 1.14
N VAL A 51 -3.09 -7.31 0.12
CA VAL A 51 -2.57 -7.01 -1.21
C VAL A 51 -3.26 -5.78 -1.78
N GLU A 52 -4.58 -5.72 -1.67
CA GLU A 52 -5.32 -4.56 -2.21
C GLU A 52 -4.90 -3.26 -1.52
N THR A 53 -4.72 -3.28 -0.20
CA THR A 53 -4.28 -2.10 0.54
C THR A 53 -2.89 -1.66 0.09
N ILE A 54 -1.97 -2.62 -0.09
CA ILE A 54 -0.63 -2.31 -0.58
C ILE A 54 -0.69 -1.66 -1.96
N LEU A 55 -1.48 -2.25 -2.88
CA LEU A 55 -1.63 -1.71 -4.22
C LEU A 55 -2.20 -0.30 -4.18
N HIS A 56 -3.19 -0.07 -3.34
CA HIS A 56 -3.84 1.23 -3.20
C HIS A 56 -2.83 2.31 -2.82
N GLU A 57 -2.04 2.04 -1.78
CA GLU A 57 -1.08 3.04 -1.32
C GLU A 57 0.08 3.21 -2.30
N LEU A 58 0.52 2.13 -2.96
CA LEU A 58 1.55 2.23 -3.98
C LEU A 58 1.09 3.07 -5.17
N LEU A 59 -0.18 2.96 -5.56
CA LEU A 59 -0.73 3.78 -6.63
C LEU A 59 -0.72 5.25 -6.25
N HIS A 60 -1.10 5.58 -5.02
CA HIS A 60 -0.99 6.96 -4.55
C HIS A 60 0.45 7.45 -4.62
N ALA A 61 1.37 6.65 -4.11
CA ALA A 61 2.79 7.04 -4.08
C ALA A 61 3.35 7.22 -5.48
N SER A 62 2.95 6.37 -6.43
CA SER A 62 3.49 6.38 -7.79
C SER A 62 2.88 7.47 -8.66
N LEU A 63 1.60 7.76 -8.47
CA LEU A 63 0.87 8.68 -9.34
C LEU A 63 0.75 10.08 -8.76
N GLY A 64 1.15 10.28 -7.51
CA GLY A 64 1.22 11.60 -6.91
C GLY A 64 -0.04 11.98 -6.13
N PRO A 65 0.03 13.12 -5.42
CA PRO A 65 -1.04 13.48 -4.49
C PRO A 65 -2.32 13.99 -5.17
N ASN A 66 -2.28 14.22 -6.48
CA ASN A 66 -3.44 14.80 -7.17
C ASN A 66 -4.34 13.76 -7.83
N ILE A 67 -3.99 12.47 -7.75
CA ILE A 67 -4.86 11.42 -8.28
C ILE A 67 -6.07 11.26 -7.35
N SER A 68 -7.25 11.02 -7.92
CA SER A 68 -8.44 10.90 -7.11
C SER A 68 -8.45 9.58 -6.34
N GLU A 69 -9.04 9.63 -5.14
CA GLU A 69 -9.20 8.44 -4.32
C GLU A 69 -10.04 7.38 -5.03
N GLU A 70 -11.05 7.82 -5.77
CA GLU A 70 -11.92 6.91 -6.51
C GLU A 70 -11.17 6.15 -7.60
N ALA A 71 -10.30 6.84 -8.34
CA ALA A 71 -9.51 6.21 -9.38
C ALA A 71 -8.55 5.17 -8.78
N VAL A 72 -7.91 5.51 -7.67
CA VAL A 72 -6.98 4.60 -6.99
C VAL A 72 -7.73 3.39 -6.45
N THR A 73 -8.87 3.61 -5.81
CA THR A 73 -9.68 2.52 -5.26
C THR A 73 -10.08 1.53 -6.35
N GLU A 74 -10.55 2.05 -7.49
CA GLU A 74 -10.96 1.17 -8.59
C GLU A 74 -9.77 0.42 -9.18
N ALA A 75 -8.64 1.11 -9.38
CA ALA A 75 -7.45 0.48 -9.94
C ALA A 75 -6.93 -0.64 -9.04
N ALA A 76 -6.85 -0.37 -7.74
CA ALA A 76 -6.36 -1.38 -6.78
C ALA A 76 -7.29 -2.59 -6.74
N ARG A 77 -8.59 -2.35 -6.80
CA ARG A 77 -9.57 -3.44 -6.77
C ARG A 77 -9.45 -4.31 -8.01
N VAL A 78 -9.32 -3.70 -9.21
CA VAL A 78 -9.17 -4.46 -10.44
C VAL A 78 -7.88 -5.26 -10.43
N GLN A 79 -6.78 -4.63 -10.01
CA GLN A 79 -5.49 -5.31 -9.96
C GLN A 79 -5.52 -6.49 -8.99
N ARG A 80 -6.12 -6.29 -7.81
CA ARG A 80 -6.23 -7.39 -6.84
C ARG A 80 -7.07 -8.52 -7.42
N ARG A 81 -8.15 -8.20 -8.12
CA ARG A 81 -9.02 -9.23 -8.73
C ARG A 81 -8.26 -10.06 -9.76
N VAL A 82 -7.50 -9.39 -10.63
CA VAL A 82 -6.72 -10.09 -11.65
C VAL A 82 -5.65 -10.96 -11.02
N LEU A 83 -4.95 -10.43 -10.02
CA LEU A 83 -3.92 -11.21 -9.34
C LEU A 83 -4.52 -12.43 -8.65
N ALA A 84 -5.70 -12.25 -8.05
CA ALA A 84 -6.37 -13.38 -7.38
C ALA A 84 -6.83 -14.45 -8.37
N MET A 85 -7.16 -14.04 -9.61
CA MET A 85 -7.50 -15.01 -10.66
C MET A 85 -6.29 -15.83 -11.10
N LEU A 86 -5.12 -15.18 -11.15
CA LEU A 86 -3.93 -15.80 -11.73
C LEU A 86 -3.08 -16.55 -10.71
N TYR A 87 -3.18 -16.19 -9.45
CA TYR A 87 -2.31 -16.74 -8.41
C TYR A 87 -3.13 -17.25 -7.24
N THR A 88 -2.67 -18.39 -6.68
CA THR A 88 -3.26 -18.91 -5.46
C THR A 88 -2.44 -18.44 -4.27
N MET A 89 -3.09 -17.80 -3.32
CA MET A 89 -2.43 -17.37 -2.09
C MET A 89 -2.69 -18.39 -1.00
N VAL A 90 -1.62 -19.00 -0.50
CA VAL A 90 -1.74 -19.99 0.57
C VAL A 90 -1.59 -19.23 1.88
N PRO A 91 -2.58 -19.32 2.79
CA PRO A 91 -2.48 -18.64 4.08
C PRO A 91 -1.29 -19.18 4.88
N LYS A 92 -0.59 -18.28 5.54
CA LYS A 92 0.46 -18.67 6.48
C LYS A 92 -0.10 -18.69 7.87
N GLU A 93 0.21 -19.75 8.56
CA GLU A 93 -0.23 -19.88 9.95
C GLU A 93 0.49 -18.89 10.85
#